data_035d876024a3a8d137acd97fff96ef37
#
_entry.id   035d876024a3a8d137acd97fff96ef37
#
_cell.length_a   1.000
_cell.length_b   1.000
_cell.length_c   1.000
_cell.angle_alpha   90.00
_cell.angle_beta   90.00
_cell.angle_gamma   90.00
#
_symmetry.space_group_name_H-M   'P 1'
#
loop_
_entity.id
_entity.type
_entity.pdbx_description
1 polymer ?
#
loop_
_entity_poly.entity_id
_entity_poly.type
_entity_poly.pdbx_seq_one_letter_code
_entity_poly.pdbx_strand_id
1 'polypeptide(L)'
;MSNVKTGDHIIFQNDLYGGTRNFIQTEFDKFGIQYSFTGGLNPEDFSAQIKKNTVGIYIETPSNPLLKIVDLKSVSSIAKQNNLWTMIDNTFASPVNQNPIDHGIDMVIHSATKYLGGHSDISAGAVISTKEKIENILNSAKNFGGNLSDYTVWLLERSMKTLLVRVKQHTENAKILAKMLDDDKN
;
A
#
# COMPACT_ATOMS: atom_id res chain seq x y z
N MET A 1 12.23 1.14 4.42
CA MET A 1 13.61 1.14 4.98
C MET A 1 14.45 -0.03 4.45
N SER A 2 13.96 -1.28 4.45
CA SER A 2 14.71 -2.47 3.97
C SER A 2 15.11 -2.45 2.48
N ASN A 3 14.45 -1.66 1.65
CA ASN A 3 14.66 -1.59 0.20
C ASN A 3 15.29 -0.27 -0.26
N VAL A 4 15.79 0.54 0.67
CA VAL A 4 16.38 1.86 0.38
C VAL A 4 17.60 2.11 1.25
N LYS A 5 18.48 2.95 0.78
CA LYS A 5 19.66 3.46 1.47
C LYS A 5 19.76 4.97 1.35
N THR A 6 20.62 5.58 2.16
CA THR A 6 20.92 7.01 2.07
C THR A 6 21.28 7.41 0.63
N GLY A 7 20.68 8.49 0.14
CA GLY A 7 20.84 9.00 -1.22
C GLY A 7 19.85 8.46 -2.25
N ASP A 8 19.12 7.38 -1.96
CA ASP A 8 18.07 6.86 -2.85
C ASP A 8 16.88 7.81 -2.90
N HIS A 9 16.18 7.80 -4.03
CA HIS A 9 14.97 8.57 -4.27
C HIS A 9 13.78 7.65 -4.53
N ILE A 10 12.62 7.97 -3.92
CA ILE A 10 11.35 7.26 -4.11
C ILE A 10 10.30 8.22 -4.63
N ILE A 11 9.50 7.76 -5.58
CA ILE A 11 8.33 8.47 -6.10
C ILE A 11 7.10 8.00 -5.32
N PHE A 12 6.34 8.92 -4.78
CA PHE A 12 5.09 8.67 -4.07
C PHE A 12 3.92 9.28 -4.83
N GLN A 13 2.83 8.54 -4.93
CA GLN A 13 1.55 9.11 -5.30
C GLN A 13 1.21 10.30 -4.39
N ASN A 14 0.64 11.37 -4.93
CA ASN A 14 0.32 12.55 -4.14
C ASN A 14 -0.82 12.31 -3.13
N ASP A 15 -1.81 11.53 -3.51
CA ASP A 15 -2.99 11.22 -2.71
C ASP A 15 -2.77 9.92 -1.93
N LEU A 16 -2.25 10.04 -0.71
CA LEU A 16 -1.92 8.93 0.18
C LEU A 16 -2.58 9.10 1.55
N TYR A 17 -2.71 8.00 2.26
CA TYR A 17 -3.06 8.01 3.68
C TYR A 17 -2.18 9.00 4.45
N GLY A 18 -2.81 9.85 5.28
CA GLY A 18 -2.14 10.92 6.00
C GLY A 18 -0.99 10.45 6.88
N GLY A 19 -1.10 9.28 7.50
CA GLY A 19 -0.02 8.67 8.30
C GLY A 19 1.21 8.31 7.46
N THR A 20 1.02 7.75 6.27
CA THR A 20 2.10 7.45 5.32
C THR A 20 2.77 8.73 4.85
N ARG A 21 1.98 9.73 4.46
CA ARG A 21 2.50 11.03 4.03
C ARG A 21 3.31 11.72 5.14
N ASN A 22 2.77 11.75 6.35
CA ASN A 22 3.47 12.32 7.50
C ASN A 22 4.80 11.60 7.77
N PHE A 23 4.80 10.26 7.76
CA PHE A 23 6.01 9.47 7.94
C PHE A 23 7.09 9.82 6.91
N ILE A 24 6.72 9.95 5.62
CA ILE A 24 7.66 10.35 4.57
C ILE A 24 8.24 11.72 4.88
N GLN A 25 7.41 12.71 5.17
CA GLN A 25 7.83 14.10 5.38
C GLN A 25 8.64 14.32 6.66
N THR A 26 8.44 13.51 7.70
CA THR A 26 9.12 13.69 8.99
C THR A 26 10.35 12.81 9.17
N GLU A 27 10.38 11.64 8.52
CA GLU A 27 11.41 10.64 8.79
C GLU A 27 12.44 10.48 7.67
N PHE A 28 12.04 10.64 6.40
CA PHE A 28 12.94 10.34 5.28
C PHE A 28 14.21 11.19 5.26
N ASP A 29 14.10 12.47 5.55
CA ASP A 29 15.26 13.38 5.63
C ASP A 29 16.27 12.96 6.70
N LYS A 30 15.80 12.40 7.83
CA LYS A 30 16.67 11.90 8.91
C LYS A 30 17.56 10.74 8.47
N PHE A 31 17.11 9.97 7.48
CA PHE A 31 17.83 8.84 6.90
C PHE A 31 18.53 9.16 5.58
N GLY A 32 18.45 10.44 5.15
CA GLY A 32 19.03 10.90 3.88
C GLY A 32 18.35 10.26 2.66
N ILE A 33 17.06 9.91 2.75
CA ILE A 33 16.27 9.36 1.66
C ILE A 33 15.52 10.50 0.99
N GLN A 34 15.67 10.61 -0.33
CA GLN A 34 14.99 11.62 -1.13
C GLN A 34 13.61 11.10 -1.58
N TYR A 35 12.68 12.03 -1.77
CA TYR A 35 11.35 11.68 -2.28
C TYR A 35 10.75 12.78 -3.15
N SER A 36 9.80 12.39 -3.99
CA SER A 36 8.92 13.31 -4.72
C SER A 36 7.49 12.78 -4.65
N PHE A 37 6.52 13.69 -4.56
CA PHE A 37 5.12 13.38 -4.77
C PHE A 37 4.75 13.69 -6.23
N THR A 38 3.88 12.85 -6.82
CA THR A 38 3.38 13.10 -8.18
C THR A 38 2.46 14.32 -8.23
N GLY A 39 2.37 14.98 -9.38
CA GLY A 39 1.42 16.08 -9.59
C GLY A 39 -0.03 15.60 -9.78
N GLY A 40 -0.22 14.36 -10.22
CA GLY A 40 -1.48 13.70 -10.47
C GLY A 40 -1.35 12.19 -10.37
N LEU A 41 -2.26 11.44 -11.02
CA LEU A 41 -2.33 9.97 -10.95
C LEU A 41 -2.17 9.29 -12.32
N ASN A 42 -1.98 10.07 -13.37
CA ASN A 42 -1.72 9.53 -14.70
C ASN A 42 -0.30 8.94 -14.77
N PRO A 43 -0.04 7.98 -15.66
CA PRO A 43 1.29 7.38 -15.83
C PRO A 43 2.40 8.42 -16.05
N GLU A 44 2.12 9.49 -16.79
CA GLU A 44 3.05 10.58 -17.08
C GLU A 44 3.48 11.34 -15.82
N ASP A 45 2.60 11.47 -14.83
CA ASP A 45 2.89 12.14 -13.56
C ASP A 45 3.97 11.39 -12.77
N PHE A 46 3.99 10.04 -12.87
CA PHE A 46 5.03 9.20 -12.27
C PHE A 46 6.34 9.30 -13.04
N SER A 47 6.28 9.19 -14.38
CA SER A 47 7.47 9.27 -15.25
C SER A 47 8.20 10.59 -15.09
N ALA A 48 7.49 11.70 -14.95
CA ALA A 48 8.05 13.03 -14.77
C ALA A 48 8.86 13.20 -13.48
N GLN A 49 8.67 12.34 -12.49
CA GLN A 49 9.40 12.38 -11.22
C GLN A 49 10.66 11.49 -11.21
N ILE A 50 10.93 10.74 -12.26
CA ILE A 50 12.08 9.83 -12.30
C ILE A 50 13.39 10.63 -12.36
N LYS A 51 14.29 10.34 -11.43
CA LYS A 51 15.64 10.89 -11.31
C LYS A 51 16.67 9.76 -11.45
N LYS A 52 17.95 10.12 -11.62
CA LYS A 52 19.06 9.15 -11.75
C LYS A 52 19.18 8.21 -10.54
N ASN A 53 18.82 8.68 -9.36
CA ASN A 53 18.87 7.94 -8.10
C ASN A 53 17.50 7.41 -7.65
N THR A 54 16.49 7.43 -8.51
CA THR A 54 15.19 6.82 -8.21
C THR A 54 15.34 5.31 -8.17
N VAL A 55 14.79 4.69 -7.12
CA VAL A 55 14.85 3.23 -6.92
C VAL A 55 13.47 2.58 -6.87
N GLY A 56 12.40 3.35 -6.64
CA GLY A 56 11.07 2.76 -6.53
C GLY A 56 9.92 3.75 -6.61
N ILE A 57 8.73 3.19 -6.77
CA ILE A 57 7.45 3.88 -6.82
C ILE A 57 6.51 3.29 -5.76
N TYR A 58 5.92 4.15 -4.94
CA TYR A 58 4.90 3.78 -3.95
C TYR A 58 3.56 4.37 -4.32
N ILE A 59 2.53 3.53 -4.32
CA ILE A 59 1.15 3.91 -4.65
C ILE A 59 0.16 3.39 -3.60
N GLU A 60 -1.04 3.95 -3.60
CA GLU A 60 -2.19 3.53 -2.82
C GLU A 60 -3.44 3.65 -3.68
N THR A 61 -4.12 2.54 -3.94
CA THR A 61 -5.35 2.58 -4.76
C THR A 61 -6.31 1.45 -4.37
N PRO A 62 -7.59 1.78 -4.11
CA PRO A 62 -8.16 3.14 -3.97
C PRO A 62 -7.49 3.94 -2.86
N SER A 63 -7.29 5.25 -3.06
CA SER A 63 -6.61 6.11 -2.08
C SER A 63 -7.49 6.52 -0.90
N ASN A 64 -6.87 6.83 0.24
CA ASN A 64 -7.54 7.40 1.41
C ASN A 64 -7.25 8.91 1.51
N PRO A 65 -8.27 9.81 1.56
CA PRO A 65 -9.71 9.51 1.71
C PRO A 65 -10.49 9.55 0.38
N LEU A 66 -9.87 9.95 -0.73
CA LEU A 66 -10.59 10.38 -1.94
C LEU A 66 -11.00 9.22 -2.87
N LEU A 67 -10.64 7.98 -2.54
CA LEU A 67 -10.93 6.76 -3.32
C LEU A 67 -10.49 6.84 -4.79
N LYS A 68 -9.45 7.61 -5.07
CA LYS A 68 -8.90 7.75 -6.42
C LYS A 68 -8.23 6.44 -6.85
N ILE A 69 -8.32 6.17 -8.15
CA ILE A 69 -7.82 4.93 -8.76
C ILE A 69 -6.58 5.23 -9.59
N VAL A 70 -5.56 4.38 -9.43
CA VAL A 70 -4.32 4.38 -10.24
C VAL A 70 -4.29 3.13 -11.10
N ASP A 71 -3.90 3.26 -12.37
CA ASP A 71 -3.66 2.12 -13.25
C ASP A 71 -2.37 1.38 -12.86
N LEU A 72 -2.54 0.24 -12.19
CA LEU A 72 -1.44 -0.60 -11.71
C LEU A 72 -0.54 -1.11 -12.83
N LYS A 73 -1.12 -1.49 -13.99
CA LYS A 73 -0.35 -2.01 -15.13
C LYS A 73 0.55 -0.95 -15.71
N SER A 74 0.04 0.27 -15.88
CA SER A 74 0.82 1.39 -16.40
C SER A 74 1.96 1.76 -15.46
N VAL A 75 1.71 1.89 -14.16
CA VAL A 75 2.76 2.17 -13.16
C VAL A 75 3.81 1.04 -13.11
N SER A 76 3.38 -0.22 -13.11
CA SER A 76 4.29 -1.37 -13.18
C SER A 76 5.16 -1.36 -14.45
N SER A 77 4.59 -1.00 -15.60
CA SER A 77 5.33 -0.92 -16.85
C SER A 77 6.41 0.17 -16.82
N ILE A 78 6.05 1.38 -16.32
CA ILE A 78 7.01 2.47 -16.13
C ILE A 78 8.15 2.04 -15.20
N ALA A 79 7.82 1.42 -14.07
CA ALA A 79 8.81 0.97 -13.10
C ALA A 79 9.78 -0.05 -13.75
N LYS A 80 9.28 -1.05 -14.46
CA LYS A 80 10.09 -2.07 -15.14
C LYS A 80 11.01 -1.48 -16.19
N GLN A 81 10.53 -0.54 -17.00
CA GLN A 81 11.33 0.14 -18.02
C GLN A 81 12.50 0.93 -17.42
N ASN A 82 12.39 1.36 -16.17
CA ASN A 82 13.39 2.16 -15.47
C ASN A 82 14.13 1.39 -14.36
N ASN A 83 13.96 0.06 -14.29
CA ASN A 83 14.55 -0.79 -13.24
C ASN A 83 14.18 -0.36 -11.81
N LEU A 84 12.97 0.12 -11.61
CA LEU A 84 12.43 0.53 -10.31
C LEU A 84 11.58 -0.59 -9.72
N TRP A 85 11.61 -0.74 -8.38
CA TRP A 85 10.62 -1.57 -7.70
C TRP A 85 9.31 -0.82 -7.50
N THR A 86 8.21 -1.56 -7.35
CA THR A 86 6.89 -1.03 -7.04
C THR A 86 6.37 -1.54 -5.70
N MET A 87 5.72 -0.67 -4.95
CA MET A 87 5.03 -1.02 -3.71
C MET A 87 3.65 -0.38 -3.68
N ILE A 88 2.65 -1.12 -3.22
CA ILE A 88 1.28 -0.63 -3.08
C ILE A 88 0.76 -0.85 -1.67
N ASP A 89 0.08 0.16 -1.13
CA ASP A 89 -0.87 -0.05 -0.04
C ASP A 89 -2.22 -0.49 -0.62
N ASN A 90 -2.57 -1.76 -0.39
CA ASN A 90 -3.79 -2.39 -0.90
C ASN A 90 -4.87 -2.53 0.18
N THR A 91 -4.75 -1.75 1.24
CA THR A 91 -5.63 -1.88 2.43
C THR A 91 -7.10 -1.70 2.09
N PHE A 92 -7.48 -0.67 1.33
CA PHE A 92 -8.89 -0.39 0.99
C PHE A 92 -9.51 -1.43 0.08
N ALA A 93 -8.80 -1.85 -0.96
CA ALA A 93 -9.30 -2.88 -1.86
C ALA A 93 -9.37 -4.25 -1.18
N SER A 94 -8.45 -4.54 -0.27
CA SER A 94 -8.18 -5.87 0.29
C SER A 94 -7.76 -6.90 -0.78
N PRO A 95 -7.23 -8.07 -0.41
CA PRO A 95 -6.90 -9.11 -1.38
C PRO A 95 -8.14 -9.78 -2.02
N VAL A 96 -9.34 -9.43 -1.56
CA VAL A 96 -10.60 -9.95 -2.13
C VAL A 96 -11.01 -9.18 -3.38
N ASN A 97 -10.82 -7.85 -3.38
CA ASN A 97 -11.25 -6.99 -4.47
C ASN A 97 -10.12 -6.65 -5.45
N GLN A 98 -8.85 -6.72 -5.03
CA GLN A 98 -7.71 -6.40 -5.88
C GLN A 98 -6.50 -7.26 -5.53
N ASN A 99 -5.86 -7.84 -6.56
CA ASN A 99 -4.62 -8.60 -6.44
C ASN A 99 -3.49 -7.92 -7.24
N PRO A 100 -2.72 -7.00 -6.65
CA PRO A 100 -1.76 -6.18 -7.38
C PRO A 100 -0.60 -6.96 -8.00
N ILE A 101 -0.24 -8.13 -7.46
CA ILE A 101 0.81 -8.99 -8.03
C ILE A 101 0.47 -9.41 -9.46
N ASP A 102 -0.80 -9.66 -9.76
CA ASP A 102 -1.27 -10.03 -11.11
C ASP A 102 -1.12 -8.88 -12.11
N HIS A 103 -0.94 -7.67 -11.61
CA HIS A 103 -0.68 -6.46 -12.40
C HIS A 103 0.81 -6.08 -12.47
N GLY A 104 1.68 -6.92 -11.90
CA GLY A 104 3.13 -6.78 -11.95
C GLY A 104 3.72 -5.87 -10.87
N ILE A 105 2.98 -5.58 -9.81
CA ILE A 105 3.47 -4.88 -8.62
C ILE A 105 4.38 -5.84 -7.82
N ASP A 106 5.52 -5.35 -7.35
CA ASP A 106 6.52 -6.18 -6.65
C ASP A 106 6.17 -6.46 -5.19
N MET A 107 5.65 -5.46 -4.49
CA MET A 107 5.37 -5.53 -3.05
C MET A 107 3.97 -5.01 -2.76
N VAL A 108 3.21 -5.79 -2.00
CA VAL A 108 1.86 -5.41 -1.56
C VAL A 108 1.86 -5.31 -0.05
N ILE A 109 1.42 -4.17 0.49
CA ILE A 109 1.25 -3.99 1.92
C ILE A 109 -0.23 -3.82 2.28
N HIS A 110 -0.56 -4.22 3.49
CA HIS A 110 -1.88 -4.03 4.08
C HIS A 110 -1.74 -3.54 5.51
N SER A 111 -2.50 -2.57 5.90
CA SER A 111 -2.85 -2.39 7.30
C SER A 111 -3.77 -3.56 7.71
N ALA A 112 -3.15 -4.61 8.28
CA ALA A 112 -3.90 -5.77 8.73
C ALA A 112 -4.86 -5.44 9.90
N THR A 113 -4.67 -4.29 10.53
CA THR A 113 -5.58 -3.63 11.47
C THR A 113 -7.00 -3.47 10.89
N LYS A 114 -7.14 -3.33 9.56
CA LYS A 114 -8.40 -3.05 8.86
C LYS A 114 -9.10 -4.36 8.48
N TYR A 115 -9.34 -4.63 7.19
CA TYR A 115 -10.13 -5.78 6.73
C TYR A 115 -9.55 -7.14 7.12
N LEU A 116 -8.22 -7.32 7.16
CA LEU A 116 -7.62 -8.60 7.52
C LEU A 116 -7.97 -8.98 8.97
N GLY A 117 -7.78 -8.07 9.91
CA GLY A 117 -8.23 -8.23 11.30
C GLY A 117 -9.75 -8.16 11.43
N GLY A 118 -10.35 -7.09 10.94
CA GLY A 118 -11.77 -6.94 10.71
C GLY A 118 -12.65 -6.71 11.94
N HIS A 119 -12.08 -6.66 13.15
CA HIS A 119 -12.83 -6.61 14.41
C HIS A 119 -12.40 -5.44 15.31
N SER A 120 -11.53 -4.55 14.84
CA SER A 120 -11.01 -3.39 15.59
C SER A 120 -10.31 -3.74 16.92
N ASP A 121 -9.76 -4.92 17.02
CA ASP A 121 -9.16 -5.50 18.23
C ASP A 121 -7.65 -5.76 18.11
N ILE A 122 -7.06 -5.56 16.92
CA ILE A 122 -5.63 -5.72 16.67
C ILE A 122 -5.05 -4.53 15.91
N SER A 123 -3.75 -4.31 16.11
CA SER A 123 -2.92 -3.44 15.28
C SER A 123 -1.84 -4.29 14.64
N ALA A 124 -1.87 -4.41 13.31
CA ALA A 124 -0.96 -5.28 12.56
C ALA A 124 -0.72 -4.77 11.14
N GLY A 125 0.40 -5.19 10.55
CA GLY A 125 0.72 -5.01 9.14
C GLY A 125 1.00 -6.34 8.46
N ALA A 126 0.78 -6.39 7.15
CA ALA A 126 1.17 -7.53 6.33
C ALA A 126 1.91 -7.04 5.08
N VAL A 127 2.92 -7.79 4.66
CA VAL A 127 3.67 -7.55 3.42
C VAL A 127 3.70 -8.84 2.61
N ILE A 128 3.39 -8.73 1.34
CA ILE A 128 3.40 -9.83 0.38
C ILE A 128 4.38 -9.48 -0.75
N SER A 129 5.33 -10.37 -1.02
CA SER A 129 6.32 -10.21 -2.09
C SER A 129 7.04 -11.53 -2.37
N THR A 130 8.10 -11.50 -3.19
CA THR A 130 8.99 -12.65 -3.39
C THR A 130 9.74 -12.99 -2.10
N LYS A 131 10.16 -14.26 -1.98
CA LYS A 131 10.90 -14.75 -0.81
C LYS A 131 12.13 -13.88 -0.51
N GLU A 132 12.91 -13.52 -1.53
CA GLU A 132 14.11 -12.69 -1.38
C GLU A 132 13.80 -11.32 -0.76
N LYS A 133 12.79 -10.61 -1.27
CA LYS A 133 12.37 -9.31 -0.73
C LYS A 133 11.84 -9.43 0.69
N ILE A 134 11.09 -10.49 0.99
CA ILE A 134 10.55 -10.75 2.34
C ILE A 134 11.67 -11.03 3.34
N GLU A 135 12.72 -11.76 2.97
CA GLU A 135 13.87 -12.00 3.86
C GLU A 135 14.56 -10.68 4.26
N ASN A 136 14.75 -9.76 3.32
CA ASN A 136 15.31 -8.43 3.62
C ASN A 136 14.40 -7.60 4.54
N ILE A 137 13.10 -7.62 4.29
CA ILE A 137 12.11 -6.94 5.12
C ILE A 137 12.09 -7.53 6.55
N LEU A 138 12.10 -8.86 6.66
CA LEU A 138 12.10 -9.55 7.94
C LEU A 138 13.34 -9.23 8.78
N ASN A 139 14.52 -9.15 8.17
CA ASN A 139 15.74 -8.76 8.85
C ASN A 139 15.65 -7.33 9.39
N SER A 140 15.12 -6.41 8.62
CA SER A 140 14.86 -5.03 9.09
C SER A 140 13.83 -4.98 10.21
N ALA A 141 12.73 -5.73 10.08
CA ALA A 141 11.68 -5.79 11.10
C ALA A 141 12.22 -6.33 12.45
N LYS A 142 13.08 -7.35 12.42
CA LYS A 142 13.76 -7.86 13.63
C LYS A 142 14.63 -6.79 14.30
N ASN A 143 15.39 -6.04 13.50
CA ASN A 143 16.30 -5.00 14.01
C ASN A 143 15.55 -3.80 14.61
N PHE A 144 14.42 -3.41 14.01
CA PHE A 144 13.59 -2.30 14.49
C PHE A 144 12.50 -2.70 15.49
N GLY A 145 12.35 -3.99 15.77
CA GLY A 145 11.37 -4.48 16.73
C GLY A 145 9.91 -4.50 16.23
N GLY A 146 9.69 -4.43 14.93
CA GLY A 146 8.34 -4.42 14.32
C GLY A 146 7.66 -5.81 14.28
N ASN A 147 7.72 -6.56 15.38
CA ASN A 147 7.17 -7.90 15.49
C ASN A 147 5.84 -7.90 16.25
N LEU A 148 4.90 -8.73 15.82
CA LEU A 148 3.64 -8.96 16.52
C LEU A 148 3.85 -9.97 17.67
N SER A 149 3.01 -9.88 18.72
CA SER A 149 2.90 -10.93 19.73
C SER A 149 2.20 -12.17 19.15
N ASP A 150 2.47 -13.33 19.75
CA ASP A 150 1.85 -14.61 19.36
C ASP A 150 0.31 -14.53 19.38
N TYR A 151 -0.24 -13.86 20.40
CA TYR A 151 -1.67 -13.66 20.53
C TYR A 151 -2.24 -12.82 19.38
N THR A 152 -1.58 -11.74 18.99
CA THR A 152 -2.01 -10.90 17.87
C THR A 152 -1.94 -11.66 16.54
N VAL A 153 -0.89 -12.46 16.34
CA VAL A 153 -0.76 -13.32 15.14
C VAL A 153 -1.88 -14.35 15.08
N TRP A 154 -2.18 -15.01 16.21
CA TRP A 154 -3.28 -15.97 16.29
C TRP A 154 -4.65 -15.33 16.00
N LEU A 155 -4.93 -14.14 16.57
CA LEU A 155 -6.16 -13.39 16.28
C LEU A 155 -6.26 -13.01 14.81
N LEU A 156 -5.17 -12.55 14.21
CA LEU A 156 -5.13 -12.19 12.79
C LEU A 156 -5.43 -13.41 11.90
N GLU A 157 -4.75 -14.53 12.15
CA GLU A 157 -5.00 -15.78 11.41
C GLU A 157 -6.48 -16.24 11.52
N ARG A 158 -7.01 -16.22 12.75
CA ARG A 158 -8.41 -16.55 13.01
C ARG A 158 -9.38 -15.63 12.26
N SER A 159 -9.10 -14.33 12.26
CA SER A 159 -9.93 -13.31 11.60
C SER A 159 -9.93 -13.44 10.08
N MET A 160 -8.79 -13.79 9.49
CA MET A 160 -8.68 -14.00 8.05
C MET A 160 -9.55 -15.15 7.52
N LYS A 161 -9.93 -16.10 8.36
CA LYS A 161 -10.85 -17.20 7.96
C LYS A 161 -12.23 -16.72 7.50
N THR A 162 -12.65 -15.55 7.94
CA THR A 162 -13.91 -14.91 7.54
C THR A 162 -13.73 -13.72 6.59
N LEU A 163 -12.51 -13.42 6.17
CA LEU A 163 -12.19 -12.24 5.35
C LEU A 163 -13.06 -12.15 4.09
N LEU A 164 -13.15 -13.24 3.34
CA LEU A 164 -13.89 -13.26 2.08
C LEU A 164 -15.38 -12.91 2.28
N VAL A 165 -16.02 -13.51 3.28
CA VAL A 165 -17.45 -13.27 3.58
C VAL A 165 -17.67 -11.84 4.02
N ARG A 166 -16.82 -11.33 4.93
CA ARG A 166 -16.92 -9.97 5.43
C ARG A 166 -16.73 -8.93 4.33
N VAL A 167 -15.68 -9.06 3.52
CA VAL A 167 -15.40 -8.08 2.45
C VAL A 167 -16.48 -8.11 1.37
N LYS A 168 -16.98 -9.27 0.97
CA LYS A 168 -18.12 -9.35 0.04
C LYS A 168 -19.33 -8.61 0.59
N GLN A 169 -19.70 -8.84 1.86
CA GLN A 169 -20.84 -8.15 2.46
C GLN A 169 -20.61 -6.62 2.56
N HIS A 170 -19.41 -6.19 2.94
CA HIS A 170 -19.06 -4.75 2.94
C HIS A 170 -19.20 -4.14 1.54
N THR A 171 -18.74 -4.84 0.51
CA THR A 171 -18.84 -4.38 -0.88
C THR A 171 -20.29 -4.23 -1.32
N GLU A 172 -21.14 -5.21 -1.02
CA GLU A 172 -22.57 -5.13 -1.38
C GLU A 172 -23.27 -4.01 -0.61
N ASN A 173 -23.01 -3.85 0.69
CA ASN A 173 -23.56 -2.76 1.49
C ASN A 173 -23.11 -1.40 0.92
N ALA A 174 -21.84 -1.25 0.56
CA ALA A 174 -21.32 -0.01 -0.01
C ALA A 174 -21.98 0.34 -1.35
N LYS A 175 -22.24 -0.65 -2.22
CA LYS A 175 -22.96 -0.44 -3.49
C LYS A 175 -24.39 0.08 -3.26
N ILE A 176 -25.11 -0.50 -2.29
CA ILE A 176 -26.47 -0.08 -1.94
C ILE A 176 -26.46 1.36 -1.45
N LEU A 177 -25.57 1.69 -0.50
CA LEU A 177 -25.45 3.04 0.05
C LEU A 177 -25.04 4.06 -1.01
N ALA A 178 -24.08 3.74 -1.86
CA ALA A 178 -23.64 4.61 -2.94
C ALA A 178 -24.79 4.93 -3.90
N LYS A 179 -25.58 3.91 -4.27
CA LYS A 179 -26.75 4.11 -5.13
C LYS A 179 -27.82 4.97 -4.44
N MET A 180 -28.11 4.74 -3.16
CA MET A 180 -29.07 5.55 -2.41
C MET A 180 -28.65 7.02 -2.37
N LEU A 181 -27.36 7.29 -2.17
CA LEU A 181 -26.83 8.66 -2.12
C LEU A 181 -26.83 9.33 -3.51
N ASP A 182 -26.56 8.56 -4.56
CA ASP A 182 -26.58 9.06 -5.94
C ASP A 182 -28.02 9.38 -6.41
N ASP A 183 -29.00 8.61 -5.96
CA ASP A 183 -30.43 8.82 -6.24
C ASP A 183 -31.04 9.96 -5.41
N ASP A 184 -30.39 10.40 -4.31
CA ASP A 184 -30.87 11.50 -3.46
C ASP A 184 -30.56 12.86 -4.11
N LYS A 185 -31.59 13.63 -4.36
CA LYS A 185 -31.51 14.93 -5.03
C LYS A 185 -31.34 16.13 -4.07
N ASN A 186 -31.11 15.89 -2.77
CA ASN A 186 -30.95 16.94 -1.77
C ASN A 186 -29.48 17.33 -1.54
#